data_7fb313a4850cfed70e64511a4335a6d7
#
_entry.id   7fb313a4850cfed70e64511a4335a6d7
#
_cell.length_a   1.000
_cell.length_b   1.000
_cell.length_c   1.000
_cell.angle_alpha   90.00
_cell.angle_beta   90.00
_cell.angle_gamma   90.00
#
_symmetry.space_group_name_H-M   'P 1'
#
loop_
_entity.id
_entity.type
_entity.pdbx_description
1 polymer ?
#
loop_
_entity_poly.entity_id
_entity_poly.type
_entity_poly.pdbx_seq_one_letter_code
_entity_poly.pdbx_strand_id
1 'polypeptide(L)'
;MTQKLWDPRWEAIDRPTLESHQLELLKEQVKRLFNKLPYYRKKMQERKISPEDVRTLEDLRLLPFTTKKDFMDNYPFGMFAVPLNEVVRVQGSSGTTTGKSSIAGYTRGDLDVWSNLCARLVTAAGVSSHDIAQVSFGYGLFTGGFGLHGGLERVGALVIPISSGNTARQIKFMRDFKSTALISTPTYALRIAEIMKDEGVKPEDLSLKWGLFGGEPWS
;
A
#
# COMPACT_ATOMS: atom_id res chain seq x y z
N MET A 1 4.68 14.07 22.95
CA MET A 1 4.27 12.69 22.66
C MET A 1 5.48 11.98 22.10
N THR A 2 5.96 10.92 22.71
CA THR A 2 7.04 10.08 22.15
C THR A 2 6.52 9.41 20.89
N GLN A 3 7.17 9.63 19.75
CA GLN A 3 6.84 9.02 18.48
C GLN A 3 6.92 7.49 18.64
N LYS A 4 5.80 6.80 18.41
CA LYS A 4 5.76 5.34 18.45
C LYS A 4 6.35 4.82 17.14
N LEU A 5 7.41 4.05 17.22
CA LEU A 5 8.05 3.37 16.10
C LEU A 5 7.63 1.90 16.11
N TRP A 6 7.28 1.35 14.95
CA TRP A 6 7.00 -0.06 14.76
C TRP A 6 8.28 -0.87 14.69
N ASP A 7 9.24 -0.36 13.95
CA ASP A 7 10.54 -0.98 13.73
C ASP A 7 11.65 0.07 13.93
N PRO A 8 12.07 0.31 15.20
CA PRO A 8 13.06 1.33 15.51
C PRO A 8 14.39 1.16 14.77
N ARG A 9 14.76 -0.09 14.44
CA ARG A 9 16.00 -0.39 13.70
C ARG A 9 16.02 0.30 12.33
N TRP A 10 14.90 0.31 11.62
CA TRP A 10 14.80 0.87 10.28
C TRP A 10 14.20 2.28 10.24
N GLU A 11 13.40 2.65 11.23
CA GLU A 11 12.75 3.95 11.27
C GLU A 11 13.61 5.04 11.91
N ALA A 12 14.62 4.64 12.69
CA ALA A 12 15.58 5.55 13.34
C ALA A 12 17.03 5.34 12.85
N ILE A 13 17.22 4.68 11.72
CA ILE A 13 18.53 4.42 11.13
C ILE A 13 19.19 5.74 10.67
N ASP A 14 20.51 5.85 10.83
CA ASP A 14 21.25 6.99 10.33
C ASP A 14 21.30 7.02 8.78
N ARG A 15 21.46 8.22 8.22
CA ARG A 15 21.40 8.43 6.78
C ARG A 15 22.46 7.67 5.98
N PRO A 16 23.74 7.64 6.38
CA PRO A 16 24.78 6.88 5.65
C PRO A 16 24.47 5.38 5.61
N THR A 17 24.04 4.79 6.73
CA THR A 17 23.68 3.36 6.78
C THR A 17 22.45 3.05 5.92
N LEU A 18 21.45 3.93 5.91
CA LEU A 18 20.28 3.81 5.04
C LEU A 18 20.67 3.85 3.56
N GLU A 19 21.50 4.79 3.15
CA GLU A 19 21.96 4.93 1.75
C GLU A 19 22.77 3.73 1.29
N SER A 20 23.65 3.20 2.14
CA SER A 20 24.40 1.97 1.84
C SER A 20 23.45 0.80 1.58
N HIS A 21 22.47 0.61 2.46
CA HIS A 21 21.47 -0.45 2.30
C HIS A 21 20.59 -0.25 1.06
N GLN A 22 20.16 0.97 0.79
CA GLN A 22 19.39 1.31 -0.43
C GLN A 22 20.18 0.99 -1.70
N LEU A 23 21.48 1.27 -1.72
CA LEU A 23 22.34 0.96 -2.86
C LEU A 23 22.47 -0.55 -3.09
N GLU A 24 22.64 -1.33 -2.03
CA GLU A 24 22.67 -2.80 -2.13
C GLU A 24 21.37 -3.34 -2.74
N LEU A 25 20.23 -2.94 -2.19
CA LEU A 25 18.91 -3.34 -2.70
C LEU A 25 18.67 -2.89 -4.15
N LEU A 26 19.13 -1.69 -4.51
CA LEU A 26 19.03 -1.18 -5.88
C LEU A 26 19.81 -2.06 -6.86
N LYS A 27 21.06 -2.40 -6.53
CA LYS A 27 21.90 -3.29 -7.35
C LYS A 27 21.27 -4.66 -7.53
N GLU A 28 20.78 -5.25 -6.45
CA GLU A 28 20.09 -6.55 -6.48
C GLU A 28 18.85 -6.48 -7.37
N GLN A 29 18.03 -5.46 -7.22
CA GLN A 29 16.80 -5.29 -8.00
C GLN A 29 17.09 -5.07 -9.48
N VAL A 30 18.06 -4.25 -9.83
CA VAL A 30 18.46 -4.01 -11.22
C VAL A 30 18.96 -5.30 -11.88
N LYS A 31 19.83 -6.04 -11.20
CA LYS A 31 20.33 -7.34 -11.65
C LYS A 31 19.20 -8.36 -11.84
N ARG A 32 18.24 -8.40 -10.88
CA ARG A 32 17.07 -9.26 -10.95
C ARG A 32 16.20 -8.92 -12.17
N LEU A 33 15.87 -7.64 -12.37
CA LEU A 33 15.04 -7.19 -13.50
C LEU A 33 15.73 -7.46 -14.85
N PHE A 34 17.01 -7.20 -14.96
CA PHE A 34 17.78 -7.48 -16.18
C PHE A 34 17.78 -8.99 -16.51
N ASN A 35 17.95 -9.85 -15.52
CA ASN A 35 18.02 -11.29 -15.74
C ASN A 35 16.65 -11.95 -15.93
N LYS A 36 15.59 -11.47 -15.25
CA LYS A 36 14.29 -12.14 -15.19
C LYS A 36 13.23 -11.53 -16.11
N LEU A 37 13.35 -10.23 -16.46
CA LEU A 37 12.36 -9.55 -17.29
C LEU A 37 12.92 -9.16 -18.66
N PRO A 38 12.52 -9.85 -19.75
CA PRO A 38 12.94 -9.51 -21.12
C PRO A 38 12.68 -8.04 -21.47
N TYR A 39 11.57 -7.49 -21.00
CA TYR A 39 11.20 -6.08 -21.18
C TYR A 39 12.28 -5.11 -20.66
N TYR A 40 12.71 -5.25 -19.39
CA TYR A 40 13.75 -4.38 -18.82
C TYR A 40 15.11 -4.63 -19.43
N ARG A 41 15.47 -5.88 -19.69
CA ARG A 41 16.70 -6.22 -20.37
C ARG A 41 16.81 -5.49 -21.71
N LYS A 42 15.76 -5.56 -22.54
CA LYS A 42 15.72 -4.86 -23.82
C LYS A 42 15.88 -3.35 -23.66
N LYS A 43 15.11 -2.72 -22.79
CA LYS A 43 15.21 -1.27 -22.54
C LYS A 43 16.58 -0.82 -22.05
N MET A 44 17.22 -1.60 -21.18
CA MET A 44 18.58 -1.30 -20.71
C MET A 44 19.60 -1.46 -21.83
N GLN A 45 19.51 -2.53 -22.63
CA GLN A 45 20.39 -2.75 -23.78
C GLN A 45 20.26 -1.65 -24.85
N GLU A 46 19.05 -1.17 -25.14
CA GLU A 46 18.82 -0.04 -26.05
C GLU A 46 19.50 1.25 -25.58
N ARG A 47 19.67 1.43 -24.27
CA ARG A 47 20.40 2.53 -23.65
C ARG A 47 21.89 2.23 -23.45
N LYS A 48 22.35 1.05 -23.81
CA LYS A 48 23.72 0.56 -23.57
C LYS A 48 24.09 0.57 -22.08
N ILE A 49 23.15 0.19 -21.21
CA ILE A 49 23.30 0.13 -19.75
C ILE A 49 23.26 -1.34 -19.34
N SER A 50 24.15 -1.71 -18.43
CA SER A 50 24.21 -3.01 -17.76
C SER A 50 23.95 -2.85 -16.25
N PRO A 51 23.65 -3.92 -15.51
CA PRO A 51 23.54 -3.85 -14.05
C PRO A 51 24.78 -3.32 -13.34
N GLU A 52 25.96 -3.53 -13.91
CA GLU A 52 27.27 -3.15 -13.38
C GLU A 52 27.52 -1.62 -13.47
N ASP A 53 26.73 -0.90 -14.25
CA ASP A 53 26.82 0.56 -14.38
C ASP A 53 26.17 1.27 -13.20
N VAL A 54 25.35 0.57 -12.40
CA VAL A 54 24.74 1.09 -11.17
C VAL A 54 25.71 0.91 -10.01
N ARG A 55 26.46 1.95 -9.68
CA ARG A 55 27.51 1.96 -8.65
C ARG A 55 27.14 2.81 -7.44
N THR A 56 26.32 3.83 -7.65
CA THR A 56 25.84 4.79 -6.64
C THR A 56 24.31 4.91 -6.72
N LEU A 57 23.66 5.51 -5.71
CA LEU A 57 22.23 5.78 -5.75
C LEU A 57 21.85 6.77 -6.85
N GLU A 58 22.76 7.68 -7.23
CA GLU A 58 22.52 8.65 -8.30
C GLU A 58 22.45 8.02 -9.68
N ASP A 59 23.03 6.82 -9.87
CA ASP A 59 22.96 6.09 -11.12
C ASP A 59 21.57 5.56 -11.43
N LEU A 60 20.63 5.65 -10.47
CA LEU A 60 19.21 5.42 -10.72
C LEU A 60 18.69 6.22 -11.92
N ARG A 61 19.21 7.43 -12.17
CA ARG A 61 18.88 8.29 -13.33
C ARG A 61 19.24 7.68 -14.69
N LEU A 62 20.12 6.71 -14.75
CA LEU A 62 20.51 6.01 -15.97
C LEU A 62 19.43 5.02 -16.42
N LEU A 63 18.67 4.48 -15.46
CA LEU A 63 17.72 3.43 -15.70
C LEU A 63 16.51 3.91 -16.53
N PRO A 64 15.94 3.06 -17.37
CA PRO A 64 14.75 3.42 -18.16
C PRO A 64 13.53 3.57 -17.28
N PHE A 65 12.72 4.59 -17.57
CA PHE A 65 11.40 4.75 -16.95
C PHE A 65 10.44 3.64 -17.37
N THR A 66 9.52 3.29 -16.46
CA THR A 66 8.35 2.47 -16.74
C THR A 66 7.11 3.36 -16.78
N THR A 67 6.34 3.25 -17.84
CA THR A 67 5.11 4.01 -18.05
C THR A 67 3.88 3.11 -17.91
N LYS A 68 2.69 3.70 -17.78
CA LYS A 68 1.43 2.95 -17.79
C LYS A 68 1.26 2.13 -19.08
N LYS A 69 1.72 2.66 -20.21
CA LYS A 69 1.70 1.96 -21.50
C LYS A 69 2.49 0.66 -21.48
N ASP A 70 3.65 0.68 -20.80
CA ASP A 70 4.50 -0.51 -20.69
C ASP A 70 3.79 -1.66 -19.96
N PHE A 71 3.03 -1.35 -18.90
CA PHE A 71 2.18 -2.36 -18.23
C PHE A 71 1.08 -2.90 -19.13
N MET A 72 0.45 -2.02 -19.93
CA MET A 72 -0.62 -2.45 -20.85
C MET A 72 -0.08 -3.31 -21.98
N ASP A 73 1.09 -2.97 -22.53
CA ASP A 73 1.71 -3.73 -23.63
C ASP A 73 2.21 -5.11 -23.17
N ASN A 74 2.51 -5.26 -21.88
CA ASN A 74 2.97 -6.51 -21.26
C ASN A 74 1.88 -7.22 -20.43
N TYR A 75 0.61 -6.81 -20.58
CA TYR A 75 -0.52 -7.41 -19.90
C TYR A 75 -0.74 -8.88 -20.35
N PRO A 76 -1.12 -9.82 -19.44
CA PRO A 76 -1.29 -9.60 -18.00
C PRO A 76 -0.02 -9.88 -17.18
N PHE A 77 0.92 -10.72 -17.60
CA PHE A 77 1.98 -11.27 -16.76
C PHE A 77 3.40 -10.91 -17.23
N GLY A 78 3.53 -10.18 -18.35
CA GLY A 78 4.84 -9.86 -18.94
C GLY A 78 5.76 -9.00 -18.06
N MET A 79 5.22 -8.40 -16.98
CA MET A 79 5.97 -7.62 -15.99
C MET A 79 6.27 -8.41 -14.69
N PHE A 80 5.99 -9.71 -14.65
CA PHE A 80 6.28 -10.54 -13.48
C PHE A 80 7.70 -11.11 -13.55
N ALA A 81 8.49 -10.85 -12.51
CA ALA A 81 9.89 -11.31 -12.40
C ALA A 81 10.02 -12.67 -11.70
N VAL A 82 8.91 -13.36 -11.48
CA VAL A 82 8.80 -14.69 -10.87
C VAL A 82 7.81 -15.54 -11.65
N PRO A 83 7.89 -16.88 -11.60
CA PRO A 83 6.90 -17.77 -12.20
C PRO A 83 5.54 -17.64 -11.47
N LEU A 84 4.45 -17.93 -12.19
CA LEU A 84 3.09 -17.71 -11.66
C LEU A 84 2.75 -18.52 -10.43
N ASN A 85 3.37 -19.68 -10.22
CA ASN A 85 3.19 -20.50 -9.03
C ASN A 85 3.79 -19.91 -7.74
N GLU A 86 4.61 -18.86 -7.85
CA GLU A 86 5.10 -18.08 -6.71
C GLU A 86 4.22 -16.85 -6.43
N VAL A 87 3.33 -16.48 -7.36
CA VAL A 87 2.41 -15.34 -7.21
C VAL A 87 1.18 -15.80 -6.43
N VAL A 88 0.96 -15.23 -5.25
CA VAL A 88 -0.16 -15.58 -4.36
C VAL A 88 -1.29 -14.55 -4.38
N ARG A 89 -1.06 -13.37 -4.95
CA ARG A 89 -2.07 -12.31 -5.10
C ARG A 89 -1.79 -11.48 -6.35
N VAL A 90 -2.86 -11.06 -6.98
CA VAL A 90 -2.83 -10.09 -8.07
C VAL A 90 -3.66 -8.88 -7.68
N GLN A 91 -3.15 -7.68 -7.94
CA GLN A 91 -3.90 -6.43 -7.79
C GLN A 91 -3.71 -5.56 -9.03
N GLY A 92 -4.64 -4.62 -9.23
CA GLY A 92 -4.63 -3.81 -10.42
C GLY A 92 -5.32 -2.47 -10.23
N SER A 93 -5.01 -1.54 -11.13
CA SER A 93 -5.73 -0.28 -11.25
C SER A 93 -7.08 -0.49 -11.94
N SER A 94 -8.02 0.45 -11.77
CA SER A 94 -9.38 0.38 -12.32
C SER A 94 -9.48 0.29 -13.86
N GLY A 95 -8.40 0.55 -14.60
CA GLY A 95 -8.35 0.38 -16.06
C GLY A 95 -9.33 1.23 -16.87
N THR A 96 -9.89 2.26 -16.28
CA THR A 96 -11.02 3.05 -16.81
C THR A 96 -10.79 3.71 -18.17
N THR A 97 -9.53 3.97 -18.54
CA THR A 97 -9.21 4.76 -19.76
C THR A 97 -9.01 3.89 -21.01
N THR A 98 -8.61 2.62 -20.87
CA THR A 98 -8.20 1.78 -22.02
C THR A 98 -8.74 0.36 -21.97
N GLY A 99 -9.57 0.00 -20.99
CA GLY A 99 -10.07 -1.36 -20.76
C GLY A 99 -9.02 -2.36 -20.26
N LYS A 100 -7.73 -1.98 -20.22
CA LYS A 100 -6.65 -2.80 -19.65
C LYS A 100 -6.15 -2.19 -18.35
N SER A 101 -6.19 -2.96 -17.28
CA SER A 101 -5.65 -2.57 -15.97
C SER A 101 -4.13 -2.75 -15.92
N SER A 102 -3.43 -1.90 -15.18
CA SER A 102 -2.05 -2.20 -14.77
C SER A 102 -2.12 -3.28 -13.69
N ILE A 103 -1.48 -4.42 -13.95
CA ILE A 103 -1.52 -5.59 -13.05
C ILE A 103 -0.18 -5.73 -12.33
N ALA A 104 -0.23 -5.93 -11.02
CA ALA A 104 0.91 -6.28 -10.19
C ALA A 104 0.67 -7.65 -9.53
N GLY A 105 1.66 -8.53 -9.62
CA GLY A 105 1.67 -9.82 -8.92
C GLY A 105 2.53 -9.74 -7.66
N TYR A 106 2.05 -10.33 -6.59
CA TYR A 106 2.72 -10.34 -5.30
C TYR A 106 3.05 -11.77 -4.87
N THR A 107 4.28 -11.99 -4.48
CA THR A 107 4.69 -13.21 -3.76
C THR A 107 4.29 -13.12 -2.30
N ARG A 108 4.47 -14.21 -1.56
CA ARG A 108 4.28 -14.22 -0.10
C ARG A 108 5.20 -13.20 0.59
N GLY A 109 6.47 -13.15 0.15
CA GLY A 109 7.45 -12.20 0.67
C GLY A 109 7.06 -10.73 0.40
N ASP A 110 6.55 -10.42 -0.80
CA ASP A 110 6.08 -9.06 -1.12
C ASP A 110 4.92 -8.64 -0.21
N LEU A 111 3.98 -9.55 0.07
CA LEU A 111 2.86 -9.28 0.98
C LEU A 111 3.32 -9.07 2.43
N ASP A 112 4.34 -9.79 2.87
CA ASP A 112 4.92 -9.62 4.20
C ASP A 112 5.61 -8.25 4.35
N VAL A 113 6.42 -7.87 3.36
CA VAL A 113 7.03 -6.53 3.29
C VAL A 113 5.96 -5.45 3.30
N TRP A 114 4.93 -5.59 2.47
CA TRP A 114 3.85 -4.61 2.39
C TRP A 114 3.10 -4.46 3.72
N SER A 115 2.72 -5.57 4.35
CA SER A 115 2.08 -5.55 5.67
C SER A 115 2.96 -4.89 6.73
N ASN A 116 4.28 -5.11 6.67
CA ASN A 116 5.23 -4.46 7.58
C ASN A 116 5.32 -2.94 7.36
N LEU A 117 5.32 -2.48 6.11
CA LEU A 117 5.31 -1.06 5.78
C LEU A 117 4.00 -0.38 6.23
N CYS A 118 2.87 -1.06 6.04
CA CYS A 118 1.58 -0.58 6.56
C CYS A 118 1.53 -0.57 8.09
N ALA A 119 2.16 -1.53 8.77
CA ALA A 119 2.29 -1.51 10.23
C ALA A 119 3.03 -0.27 10.73
N ARG A 120 4.12 0.16 10.05
CA ARG A 120 4.80 1.44 10.36
C ARG A 120 3.84 2.62 10.24
N LEU A 121 3.08 2.69 9.14
CA LEU A 121 2.13 3.77 8.89
C LEU A 121 1.06 3.85 9.98
N VAL A 122 0.40 2.74 10.31
CA VAL A 122 -0.69 2.74 11.30
C VAL A 122 -0.18 2.99 12.71
N THR A 123 1.03 2.50 13.04
CA THR A 123 1.69 2.79 14.33
C THR A 123 2.07 4.27 14.44
N ALA A 124 2.61 4.87 13.39
CA ALA A 124 2.93 6.30 13.35
C ALA A 124 1.68 7.18 13.53
N ALA A 125 0.53 6.73 13.02
CA ALA A 125 -0.76 7.39 13.24
C ALA A 125 -1.28 7.24 14.69
N GLY A 126 -0.71 6.33 15.47
CA GLY A 126 -1.07 6.09 16.87
C GLY A 126 -1.89 4.83 17.12
N VAL A 127 -2.25 4.08 16.08
CA VAL A 127 -2.99 2.82 16.21
C VAL A 127 -2.11 1.74 16.83
N SER A 128 -2.69 0.91 17.68
CA SER A 128 -2.02 -0.14 18.45
C SER A 128 -2.89 -1.40 18.56
N SER A 129 -2.39 -2.43 19.23
CA SER A 129 -3.12 -3.66 19.54
C SER A 129 -4.36 -3.46 20.43
N HIS A 130 -4.53 -2.29 21.01
CA HIS A 130 -5.72 -1.93 21.81
C HIS A 130 -6.83 -1.28 20.99
N ASP A 131 -6.63 -1.11 19.69
CA ASP A 131 -7.55 -0.41 18.83
C ASP A 131 -8.44 -1.37 18.03
N ILE A 132 -9.64 -0.89 17.71
CA ILE A 132 -10.60 -1.55 16.83
C ILE A 132 -10.70 -0.71 15.57
N ALA A 133 -10.19 -1.24 14.46
CA ALA A 133 -10.02 -0.52 13.21
C ALA A 133 -11.07 -0.95 12.19
N GLN A 134 -11.93 -0.02 11.78
CA GLN A 134 -12.91 -0.24 10.72
C GLN A 134 -12.32 0.15 9.38
N VAL A 135 -12.14 -0.83 8.48
CA VAL A 135 -11.60 -0.61 7.13
C VAL A 135 -12.74 -0.48 6.15
N SER A 136 -12.98 0.75 5.72
CA SER A 136 -14.05 1.17 4.83
C SER A 136 -13.59 1.42 3.39
N PHE A 137 -12.44 0.86 3.01
CA PHE A 137 -11.99 0.75 1.63
C PHE A 137 -12.60 -0.48 0.94
N GLY A 138 -12.83 -0.38 -0.38
CA GLY A 138 -13.22 -1.55 -1.17
C GLY A 138 -12.14 -2.63 -1.17
N TYR A 139 -12.52 -3.87 -0.90
CA TYR A 139 -11.68 -5.06 -1.06
C TYR A 139 -11.89 -5.64 -2.45
N GLY A 140 -10.87 -5.71 -3.26
CA GLY A 140 -10.92 -6.20 -4.63
C GLY A 140 -9.57 -6.06 -5.29
N LEU A 141 -9.53 -5.73 -6.57
CA LEU A 141 -8.26 -5.50 -7.28
C LEU A 141 -7.52 -4.26 -6.80
N PHE A 142 -8.21 -3.31 -6.14
CA PHE A 142 -7.61 -2.10 -5.59
C PHE A 142 -6.75 -2.41 -4.37
N THR A 143 -5.60 -1.73 -4.25
CA THR A 143 -4.56 -2.06 -3.26
C THR A 143 -4.85 -1.59 -1.84
N GLY A 144 -5.57 -0.46 -1.67
CA GLY A 144 -5.66 0.27 -0.39
C GLY A 144 -6.21 -0.55 0.77
N GLY A 145 -7.33 -1.27 0.56
CA GLY A 145 -7.97 -2.06 1.61
C GLY A 145 -7.05 -3.14 2.17
N PHE A 146 -6.48 -3.97 1.31
CA PHE A 146 -5.66 -5.10 1.73
C PHE A 146 -4.34 -4.71 2.39
N GLY A 147 -3.72 -3.61 1.96
CA GLY A 147 -2.45 -3.15 2.55
C GLY A 147 -2.65 -2.72 3.99
N LEU A 148 -3.62 -1.83 4.22
CA LEU A 148 -3.92 -1.32 5.56
C LEU A 148 -4.46 -2.42 6.47
N HIS A 149 -5.33 -3.33 5.95
CA HIS A 149 -5.78 -4.51 6.67
C HIS A 149 -4.59 -5.33 7.20
N GLY A 150 -3.67 -5.73 6.33
CA GLY A 150 -2.50 -6.52 6.74
C GLY A 150 -1.58 -5.79 7.74
N GLY A 151 -1.44 -4.47 7.62
CA GLY A 151 -0.70 -3.65 8.58
C GLY A 151 -1.36 -3.59 9.96
N LEU A 152 -2.68 -3.43 10.00
CA LEU A 152 -3.48 -3.41 11.23
C LEU A 152 -3.43 -4.75 11.95
N GLU A 153 -3.62 -5.87 11.23
CA GLU A 153 -3.48 -7.21 11.81
C GLU A 153 -2.07 -7.44 12.36
N ARG A 154 -1.04 -6.96 11.65
CA ARG A 154 0.36 -7.10 12.08
C ARG A 154 0.66 -6.34 13.36
N VAL A 155 0.03 -5.18 13.58
CA VAL A 155 0.11 -4.42 14.84
C VAL A 155 -0.71 -5.06 15.96
N GLY A 156 -1.60 -6.00 15.62
CA GLY A 156 -2.47 -6.68 16.57
C GLY A 156 -3.79 -5.97 16.86
N ALA A 157 -4.16 -4.96 16.05
CA ALA A 157 -5.46 -4.32 16.15
C ALA A 157 -6.58 -5.27 15.70
N LEU A 158 -7.77 -5.16 16.31
CA LEU A 158 -8.94 -5.87 15.81
C LEU A 158 -9.42 -5.18 14.53
N VAL A 159 -9.46 -5.91 13.41
CA VAL A 159 -9.86 -5.35 12.12
C VAL A 159 -11.29 -5.72 11.78
N ILE A 160 -12.12 -4.71 11.44
CA ILE A 160 -13.45 -4.86 10.88
C ILE A 160 -13.37 -4.58 9.37
N PRO A 161 -13.30 -5.61 8.50
CA PRO A 161 -13.16 -5.45 7.06
C PRO A 161 -14.51 -5.20 6.39
N ILE A 162 -15.18 -4.11 6.76
CA ILE A 162 -16.56 -3.84 6.35
C ILE A 162 -16.68 -3.45 4.87
N SER A 163 -15.57 -3.08 4.23
CA SER A 163 -15.53 -2.58 2.85
C SER A 163 -16.23 -1.21 2.70
N SER A 164 -16.36 -0.73 1.47
CA SER A 164 -17.09 0.51 1.15
C SER A 164 -18.58 0.27 0.92
N GLY A 165 -19.37 1.34 0.97
CA GLY A 165 -20.81 1.31 0.73
C GLY A 165 -21.66 1.04 1.99
N ASN A 166 -22.96 1.08 1.82
CA ASN A 166 -23.97 0.97 2.89
C ASN A 166 -23.63 1.81 4.14
N THR A 167 -23.69 3.13 4.03
CA THR A 167 -23.19 4.07 5.04
C THR A 167 -23.88 3.93 6.39
N ALA A 168 -25.20 3.67 6.42
CA ALA A 168 -25.92 3.42 7.67
C ALA A 168 -25.36 2.19 8.42
N ARG A 169 -25.00 1.13 7.68
CA ARG A 169 -24.33 -0.04 8.26
C ARG A 169 -22.94 0.30 8.80
N GLN A 170 -22.19 1.19 8.15
CA GLN A 170 -20.89 1.67 8.65
C GLN A 170 -21.04 2.30 10.03
N ILE A 171 -21.99 3.20 10.17
CA ILE A 171 -22.29 3.91 11.43
C ILE A 171 -22.73 2.92 12.51
N LYS A 172 -23.66 2.02 12.17
CA LYS A 172 -24.09 0.97 13.10
C LYS A 172 -22.92 0.16 13.62
N PHE A 173 -22.03 -0.30 12.76
CA PHE A 173 -20.86 -1.10 13.16
C PHE A 173 -19.87 -0.29 14.00
N MET A 174 -19.63 0.98 13.68
CA MET A 174 -18.77 1.84 14.52
C MET A 174 -19.29 1.94 15.95
N ARG A 175 -20.61 2.02 16.14
CA ARG A 175 -21.25 2.07 17.47
C ARG A 175 -21.20 0.72 18.16
N ASP A 176 -21.65 -0.35 17.50
CA ASP A 176 -21.76 -1.69 18.07
C ASP A 176 -20.40 -2.24 18.52
N PHE A 177 -19.37 -2.07 17.69
CA PHE A 177 -18.00 -2.56 17.96
C PHE A 177 -17.13 -1.52 18.66
N LYS A 178 -17.65 -0.30 18.91
CA LYS A 178 -16.87 0.81 19.51
C LYS A 178 -15.56 1.05 18.76
N SER A 179 -15.63 1.11 17.44
CA SER A 179 -14.46 1.32 16.59
C SER A 179 -13.68 2.56 17.01
N THR A 180 -12.35 2.40 17.20
CA THR A 180 -11.46 3.50 17.63
C THR A 180 -10.70 4.11 16.46
N ALA A 181 -10.63 3.41 15.33
CA ALA A 181 -9.98 3.89 14.10
C ALA A 181 -10.90 3.70 12.89
N LEU A 182 -10.99 4.73 12.05
CA LEU A 182 -11.66 4.69 10.76
C LEU A 182 -10.64 4.82 9.63
N ILE A 183 -10.66 3.88 8.70
CA ILE A 183 -9.79 3.86 7.53
C ILE A 183 -10.65 3.96 6.28
N SER A 184 -10.55 5.07 5.53
CA SER A 184 -11.39 5.31 4.35
C SER A 184 -10.76 6.31 3.37
N THR A 185 -11.44 6.58 2.24
CA THR A 185 -11.14 7.80 1.49
C THR A 185 -11.68 9.02 2.25
N PRO A 186 -11.06 10.22 2.08
CA PRO A 186 -11.55 11.46 2.68
C PRO A 186 -13.01 11.74 2.34
N THR A 187 -13.38 11.65 1.06
CA THR A 187 -14.77 11.89 0.60
C THR A 187 -15.76 10.93 1.27
N TYR A 188 -15.36 9.65 1.46
CA TYR A 188 -16.25 8.69 2.11
C TYR A 188 -16.39 8.94 3.62
N ALA A 189 -15.34 9.44 4.29
CA ALA A 189 -15.43 9.87 5.68
C ALA A 189 -16.39 11.04 5.85
N LEU A 190 -16.35 12.03 4.94
CA LEU A 190 -17.33 13.12 4.91
C LEU A 190 -18.76 12.61 4.71
N ARG A 191 -18.94 11.66 3.78
CA ARG A 191 -20.25 11.05 3.55
C ARG A 191 -20.79 10.32 4.78
N ILE A 192 -19.92 9.63 5.53
CA ILE A 192 -20.31 9.02 6.81
C ILE A 192 -20.78 10.09 7.79
N ALA A 193 -20.06 11.21 7.92
CA ALA A 193 -20.43 12.30 8.81
C ALA A 193 -21.77 12.98 8.43
N GLU A 194 -22.06 13.14 7.14
CA GLU A 194 -23.35 13.63 6.65
C GLU A 194 -24.50 12.71 7.09
N ILE A 195 -24.40 11.41 6.83
CA ILE A 195 -25.44 10.44 7.20
C ILE A 195 -25.59 10.34 8.72
N MET A 196 -24.50 10.42 9.49
CA MET A 196 -24.59 10.51 10.96
C MET A 196 -25.47 11.68 11.39
N LYS A 197 -25.30 12.86 10.77
CA LYS A 197 -26.11 14.04 11.06
C LYS A 197 -27.59 13.80 10.73
N ASP A 198 -27.87 13.19 9.56
CA ASP A 198 -29.26 12.89 9.13
C ASP A 198 -29.93 11.87 10.04
N GLU A 199 -29.16 10.90 10.57
CA GLU A 199 -29.64 9.88 11.53
C GLU A 199 -29.64 10.36 12.99
N GLY A 200 -29.22 11.60 13.27
CA GLY A 200 -29.15 12.16 14.63
C GLY A 200 -28.06 11.53 15.50
N VAL A 201 -27.06 10.87 14.88
CA VAL A 201 -25.90 10.28 15.58
C VAL A 201 -24.86 11.36 15.81
N LYS A 202 -24.45 11.55 17.04
CA LYS A 202 -23.46 12.56 17.43
C LYS A 202 -22.05 11.98 17.47
N PRO A 203 -21.00 12.79 17.30
CA PRO A 203 -19.62 12.33 17.47
C PRO A 203 -19.36 11.64 18.81
N GLU A 204 -20.01 12.09 19.87
CA GLU A 204 -19.89 11.55 21.23
C GLU A 204 -20.46 10.13 21.37
N ASP A 205 -21.31 9.71 20.44
CA ASP A 205 -21.87 8.35 20.38
C ASP A 205 -20.87 7.33 19.82
N LEU A 206 -19.74 7.81 19.28
CA LEU A 206 -18.66 7.01 18.71
C LEU A 206 -17.44 6.97 19.61
N SER A 207 -16.62 5.95 19.45
CA SER A 207 -15.33 5.79 20.16
C SER A 207 -14.11 6.16 19.29
N LEU A 208 -14.33 6.81 18.15
CA LEU A 208 -13.28 7.14 17.19
C LEU A 208 -12.21 8.07 17.80
N LYS A 209 -10.95 7.70 17.62
CA LYS A 209 -9.75 8.46 18.03
C LYS A 209 -8.84 8.74 16.85
N TRP A 210 -8.83 7.84 15.87
CA TRP A 210 -7.90 7.86 14.74
C TRP A 210 -8.67 7.84 13.42
N GLY A 211 -8.24 8.71 12.49
CA GLY A 211 -8.67 8.71 11.10
C GLY A 211 -7.47 8.52 10.20
N LEU A 212 -7.47 7.49 9.36
CA LEU A 212 -6.45 7.25 8.33
C LEU A 212 -7.13 7.37 6.97
N PHE A 213 -6.91 8.51 6.33
CA PHE A 213 -7.59 8.84 5.08
C PHE A 213 -6.60 8.96 3.94
N GLY A 214 -6.96 8.42 2.76
CA GLY A 214 -6.12 8.45 1.58
C GLY A 214 -6.81 7.86 0.35
N GLY A 215 -6.04 7.74 -0.75
CA GLY A 215 -6.54 7.25 -2.02
C GLY A 215 -7.06 8.34 -2.96
N GLU A 216 -7.22 9.56 -2.46
CA GLU A 216 -7.60 10.77 -3.21
C GLU A 216 -7.00 12.00 -2.55
N PRO A 217 -6.79 13.13 -3.29
CA PRO A 217 -6.32 14.38 -2.69
C PRO A 217 -7.41 14.99 -1.78
N TRP A 218 -6.97 15.66 -0.71
CA TRP A 218 -7.83 16.38 0.22
C TRP A 218 -7.08 17.55 0.88
N SER A 219 -7.80 18.52 1.40
CA SER A 219 -7.28 19.74 2.05
C SER A 219 -7.87 19.87 3.46
#